data_8b330c3e4a37117e0b13211f93d912d4
#
_entry.id   8b330c3e4a37117e0b13211f93d912d4
#
_cell.length_a   1.000
_cell.length_b   1.000
_cell.length_c   1.000
_cell.angle_alpha   90.00
_cell.angle_beta   90.00
_cell.angle_gamma   90.00
#
_symmetry.space_group_name_H-M   'P 1'
#
loop_
_entity.id
_entity.type
_entity.pdbx_description
1 polymer ?
#
loop_
_entity_poly.entity_id
_entity_poly.type
_entity_poly.pdbx_seq_one_letter_code
_entity_poly.pdbx_strand_id
1 'polypeptide(L)'
;RTHAMGVDEIRETVQAFADAAERADRAGFGAVQLHAAHGYLIHQFLSPLTNTRTDEYGGDFEGRTRFLKEVVAAVREVWPADKVLGIRISGSDWVEGGWSIEETVRLAQELQGQVHWFDLSSAGIGDTYEGPQGPGYQVPLATAVKEGTEGIVVSAVGSLTGAEEVAAVVDEDRADAVCVGRAALANPNWPTAAALALDVPSEQVPMARQYFRAKW
;
A
#
# COMPACT_ATOMS: atom_id res chain seq x y z
N ARG A 1 -9.14 26.62 1.93
CA ARG A 1 -9.39 26.19 3.32
C ARG A 1 -9.90 24.75 3.25
N THR A 2 -9.37 23.86 4.07
CA THR A 2 -9.92 22.53 4.28
C THR A 2 -11.24 22.61 5.03
N HIS A 3 -12.20 21.74 4.71
CA HIS A 3 -13.46 21.58 5.43
C HIS A 3 -13.78 20.09 5.58
N ALA A 4 -14.63 19.76 6.53
CA ALA A 4 -15.14 18.40 6.66
C ALA A 4 -16.15 18.13 5.53
N MET A 5 -15.98 17.02 4.81
CA MET A 5 -16.86 16.64 3.71
C MET A 5 -18.28 16.35 4.22
N GLY A 6 -19.29 16.83 3.50
CA GLY A 6 -20.67 16.37 3.67
C GLY A 6 -20.87 14.97 3.11
N VAL A 7 -21.98 14.32 3.47
CA VAL A 7 -22.30 12.96 3.00
C VAL A 7 -22.42 12.91 1.46
N ASP A 8 -22.96 13.94 0.85
CA ASP A 8 -23.08 14.00 -0.62
C ASP A 8 -21.71 14.13 -1.29
N GLU A 9 -20.79 14.94 -0.73
CA GLU A 9 -19.40 15.03 -1.22
C GLU A 9 -18.65 13.70 -1.07
N ILE A 10 -18.94 12.93 0.00
CA ILE A 10 -18.38 11.57 0.17
C ILE A 10 -18.86 10.67 -0.96
N ARG A 11 -20.17 10.65 -1.26
CA ARG A 11 -20.75 9.84 -2.34
C ARG A 11 -20.18 10.22 -3.71
N GLU A 12 -20.09 11.52 -3.99
CA GLU A 12 -19.47 12.02 -5.22
C GLU A 12 -18.00 11.58 -5.33
N THR A 13 -17.28 11.57 -4.21
CA THR A 13 -15.88 11.13 -4.18
C THR A 13 -15.76 9.62 -4.39
N VAL A 14 -16.63 8.81 -3.79
CA VAL A 14 -16.69 7.36 -4.05
C VAL A 14 -16.89 7.10 -5.54
N GLN A 15 -17.83 7.81 -6.18
CA GLN A 15 -18.07 7.68 -7.62
C GLN A 15 -16.83 8.13 -8.43
N ALA A 16 -16.14 9.18 -8.03
CA ALA A 16 -14.93 9.65 -8.71
C ALA A 16 -13.78 8.62 -8.69
N PHE A 17 -13.67 7.81 -7.62
CA PHE A 17 -12.74 6.67 -7.59
C PHE A 17 -13.14 5.58 -8.59
N ALA A 18 -14.42 5.23 -8.68
CA ALA A 18 -14.93 4.28 -9.68
C ALA A 18 -14.68 4.78 -11.11
N ASP A 19 -15.02 6.03 -11.39
CA ASP A 19 -14.78 6.66 -12.70
C ASP A 19 -13.28 6.68 -13.08
N ALA A 20 -12.41 6.86 -12.09
CA ALA A 20 -10.95 6.80 -12.31
C ALA A 20 -10.49 5.39 -12.64
N ALA A 21 -11.01 4.37 -11.97
CA ALA A 21 -10.72 2.97 -12.26
C ALA A 21 -11.20 2.58 -13.67
N GLU A 22 -12.38 3.01 -14.08
CA GLU A 22 -12.90 2.78 -15.43
C GLU A 22 -12.00 3.44 -16.49
N ARG A 23 -11.53 4.68 -16.24
CA ARG A 23 -10.56 5.33 -17.15
C ARG A 23 -9.24 4.59 -17.21
N ALA A 24 -8.75 4.04 -16.09
CA ALA A 24 -7.53 3.24 -16.06
C ALA A 24 -7.70 1.92 -16.84
N ASP A 25 -8.87 1.28 -16.74
CA ASP A 25 -9.19 0.09 -17.52
C ASP A 25 -9.15 0.38 -19.03
N ARG A 26 -9.86 1.41 -19.46
CA ARG A 26 -9.84 1.85 -20.88
C ARG A 26 -8.45 2.25 -21.39
N ALA A 27 -7.59 2.74 -20.50
CA ALA A 27 -6.18 3.04 -20.82
C ALA A 27 -5.27 1.81 -20.86
N GLY A 28 -5.79 0.61 -20.55
CA GLY A 28 -5.06 -0.64 -20.61
C GLY A 28 -4.21 -0.98 -19.38
N PHE A 29 -4.45 -0.35 -18.22
CA PHE A 29 -3.78 -0.73 -16.98
C PHE A 29 -4.22 -2.13 -16.53
N GLY A 30 -3.26 -2.93 -16.05
CA GLY A 30 -3.50 -4.26 -15.47
C GLY A 30 -3.70 -4.25 -13.96
N ALA A 31 -3.37 -3.14 -13.30
CA ALA A 31 -3.54 -2.96 -11.86
C ALA A 31 -3.87 -1.50 -11.54
N VAL A 32 -4.64 -1.29 -10.49
CA VAL A 32 -4.83 0.01 -9.83
C VAL A 32 -4.65 -0.14 -8.33
N GLN A 33 -4.16 0.91 -7.68
CA GLN A 33 -3.92 0.94 -6.25
C GLN A 33 -4.61 2.15 -5.63
N LEU A 34 -5.49 1.90 -4.65
CA LEU A 34 -6.14 2.94 -3.86
C LEU A 34 -5.15 3.49 -2.84
N HIS A 35 -5.05 4.81 -2.76
CA HIS A 35 -4.15 5.44 -1.81
C HIS A 35 -4.87 5.74 -0.49
N ALA A 36 -4.64 4.90 0.51
CA ALA A 36 -5.23 4.98 1.85
C ALA A 36 -4.17 5.26 2.94
N ALA A 37 -3.15 6.06 2.63
CA ALA A 37 -1.99 6.27 3.48
C ALA A 37 -1.59 7.75 3.59
N HIS A 38 -0.61 8.03 4.45
CA HIS A 38 0.21 9.25 4.52
C HIS A 38 -0.58 10.54 4.78
N GLY A 39 -1.68 10.48 5.55
CA GLY A 39 -2.50 11.64 5.90
C GLY A 39 -3.38 12.15 4.76
N TYR A 40 -3.46 11.42 3.63
CA TYR A 40 -4.38 11.77 2.54
C TYR A 40 -5.81 11.32 2.84
N LEU A 41 -6.74 11.64 1.96
CA LEU A 41 -8.17 11.61 2.22
C LEU A 41 -8.66 10.33 2.90
N ILE A 42 -8.39 9.15 2.34
CA ILE A 42 -8.87 7.89 2.92
C ILE A 42 -8.24 7.67 4.30
N HIS A 43 -6.94 7.95 4.46
CA HIS A 43 -6.27 7.81 5.75
C HIS A 43 -6.87 8.75 6.80
N GLN A 44 -7.29 9.96 6.42
CA GLN A 44 -7.95 10.90 7.33
C GLN A 44 -9.30 10.38 7.84
N PHE A 45 -9.99 9.51 7.08
CA PHE A 45 -11.19 8.82 7.56
C PHE A 45 -10.83 7.66 8.50
N LEU A 46 -9.76 6.91 8.22
CA LEU A 46 -9.34 5.76 9.02
C LEU A 46 -8.85 6.17 10.42
N SER A 47 -7.97 7.18 10.49
CA SER A 47 -7.35 7.58 11.75
C SER A 47 -8.32 8.32 12.68
N PRO A 48 -8.47 7.86 13.94
CA PRO A 48 -9.29 8.57 14.93
C PRO A 48 -8.73 9.94 15.32
N LEU A 49 -7.44 10.21 15.05
CA LEU A 49 -6.82 11.52 15.33
C LEU A 49 -7.32 12.61 14.38
N THR A 50 -7.73 12.25 13.18
CA THR A 50 -8.24 13.20 12.17
C THR A 50 -9.74 13.05 11.93
N ASN A 51 -10.29 11.86 12.10
CA ASN A 51 -11.71 11.59 11.95
C ASN A 51 -12.46 11.81 13.25
N THR A 52 -12.90 13.04 13.48
CA THR A 52 -13.71 13.44 14.65
C THR A 52 -15.22 13.47 14.36
N ARG A 53 -15.65 12.81 13.26
CA ARG A 53 -17.05 12.77 12.85
C ARG A 53 -17.92 12.00 13.84
N THR A 54 -19.17 12.41 13.94
CA THR A 54 -20.19 11.78 14.76
C THR A 54 -21.32 11.16 13.96
N ASP A 55 -21.21 11.18 12.61
CA ASP A 55 -22.11 10.52 11.69
C ASP A 55 -21.63 9.09 11.34
N GLU A 56 -22.27 8.45 10.37
CA GLU A 56 -21.99 7.08 9.96
C GLU A 56 -20.57 6.83 9.39
N TYR A 57 -19.80 7.89 9.13
CA TYR A 57 -18.42 7.82 8.64
C TYR A 57 -17.37 8.08 9.72
N GLY A 58 -17.74 8.11 10.99
CA GLY A 58 -16.83 8.36 12.11
C GLY A 58 -17.11 7.49 13.33
N GLY A 59 -16.47 7.84 14.45
CA GLY A 59 -16.62 7.13 15.71
C GLY A 59 -15.81 5.82 15.77
N ASP A 60 -16.48 4.69 15.73
CA ASP A 60 -15.85 3.37 15.86
C ASP A 60 -15.14 2.92 14.58
N PHE A 61 -14.52 1.74 14.62
CA PHE A 61 -13.84 1.14 13.49
C PHE A 61 -14.73 1.03 12.25
N GLU A 62 -15.99 0.62 12.41
CA GLU A 62 -16.91 0.44 11.28
C GLU A 62 -17.22 1.77 10.58
N GLY A 63 -17.48 2.82 11.35
CA GLY A 63 -17.71 4.15 10.79
C GLY A 63 -16.47 4.70 10.10
N ARG A 64 -15.30 4.61 10.72
CA ARG A 64 -14.04 5.13 10.15
C ARG A 64 -13.59 4.38 8.90
N THR A 65 -13.88 3.09 8.77
CA THR A 65 -13.51 2.27 7.60
C THR A 65 -14.56 2.30 6.49
N ARG A 66 -15.77 2.79 6.76
CA ARG A 66 -16.90 2.82 5.82
C ARG A 66 -16.53 3.45 4.48
N PHE A 67 -15.91 4.63 4.49
CA PHE A 67 -15.54 5.32 3.26
C PHE A 67 -14.64 4.48 2.35
N LEU A 68 -13.59 3.85 2.89
CA LEU A 68 -12.72 2.97 2.11
C LEU A 68 -13.49 1.75 1.58
N LYS A 69 -14.33 1.12 2.40
CA LYS A 69 -15.14 -0.04 1.98
C LYS A 69 -16.08 0.31 0.83
N GLU A 70 -16.72 1.48 0.87
CA GLU A 70 -17.58 1.97 -0.20
C GLU A 70 -16.78 2.27 -1.48
N VAL A 71 -15.57 2.86 -1.38
CA VAL A 71 -14.67 3.06 -2.52
C VAL A 71 -14.26 1.72 -3.13
N VAL A 72 -13.89 0.73 -2.32
CA VAL A 72 -13.54 -0.62 -2.81
C VAL A 72 -14.70 -1.25 -3.54
N ALA A 73 -15.91 -1.19 -2.97
CA ALA A 73 -17.11 -1.76 -3.59
C ALA A 73 -17.41 -1.08 -4.93
N ALA A 74 -17.43 0.24 -4.99
CA ALA A 74 -17.72 0.99 -6.22
C ALA A 74 -16.65 0.75 -7.30
N VAL A 75 -15.39 0.66 -6.93
CA VAL A 75 -14.31 0.31 -7.86
C VAL A 75 -14.48 -1.12 -8.38
N ARG A 76 -14.87 -2.08 -7.54
CA ARG A 76 -15.11 -3.46 -7.96
C ARG A 76 -16.23 -3.63 -8.96
N GLU A 77 -17.23 -2.77 -8.94
CA GLU A 77 -18.33 -2.79 -9.92
C GLU A 77 -17.84 -2.50 -11.35
N VAL A 78 -16.79 -1.71 -11.51
CA VAL A 78 -16.31 -1.25 -12.83
C VAL A 78 -14.92 -1.79 -13.21
N TRP A 79 -14.10 -2.21 -12.24
CA TRP A 79 -12.78 -2.75 -12.47
C TRP A 79 -12.83 -4.25 -12.75
N PRO A 80 -12.28 -4.76 -13.89
CA PRO A 80 -12.35 -6.16 -14.25
C PRO A 80 -11.87 -7.10 -13.13
N ALA A 81 -12.60 -8.20 -12.92
CA ALA A 81 -12.32 -9.14 -11.82
C ALA A 81 -10.97 -9.86 -11.96
N ASP A 82 -10.47 -9.99 -13.18
CA ASP A 82 -9.17 -10.59 -13.52
C ASP A 82 -8.00 -9.62 -13.40
N LYS A 83 -8.25 -8.34 -13.10
CA LYS A 83 -7.23 -7.32 -12.88
C LYS A 83 -7.00 -7.05 -11.41
N VAL A 84 -5.76 -6.67 -11.08
CA VAL A 84 -5.35 -6.43 -9.69
C VAL A 84 -5.96 -5.14 -9.16
N LEU A 85 -6.65 -5.22 -8.03
CA LEU A 85 -6.97 -4.08 -7.17
C LEU A 85 -6.09 -4.16 -5.92
N GLY A 86 -5.30 -3.12 -5.67
CA GLY A 86 -4.47 -2.98 -4.50
C GLY A 86 -4.90 -1.81 -3.62
N ILE A 87 -4.41 -1.81 -2.39
CA ILE A 87 -4.52 -0.70 -1.44
C ILE A 87 -3.13 -0.41 -0.88
N ARG A 88 -2.70 0.86 -0.96
CA ARG A 88 -1.59 1.35 -0.16
C ARG A 88 -2.11 1.97 1.11
N ILE A 89 -1.66 1.48 2.26
CA ILE A 89 -2.18 1.87 3.56
C ILE A 89 -1.05 2.24 4.52
N SER A 90 -1.27 3.23 5.39
CA SER A 90 -0.46 3.41 6.58
C SER A 90 -0.89 2.37 7.60
N GLY A 91 -0.05 1.37 7.85
CA GLY A 91 -0.34 0.29 8.78
C GLY A 91 -0.39 0.74 10.24
N SER A 92 0.20 1.90 10.55
CA SER A 92 0.15 2.55 11.87
C SER A 92 0.43 4.04 11.72
N ASP A 93 -0.21 4.84 12.57
CA ASP A 93 0.13 6.27 12.72
C ASP A 93 1.39 6.47 13.55
N TRP A 94 1.80 5.47 14.32
CA TRP A 94 2.87 5.55 15.32
C TRP A 94 2.63 6.62 16.40
N VAL A 95 1.37 6.94 16.65
CA VAL A 95 0.92 7.91 17.66
C VAL A 95 -0.13 7.26 18.53
N GLU A 96 -0.06 7.47 19.84
CA GLU A 96 -1.06 6.96 20.79
C GLU A 96 -2.46 7.44 20.42
N GLY A 97 -3.42 6.52 20.42
CA GLY A 97 -4.81 6.79 20.03
C GLY A 97 -5.02 6.99 18.52
N GLY A 98 -3.98 6.78 17.70
CA GLY A 98 -4.06 6.78 16.23
C GLY A 98 -4.50 5.45 15.65
N TRP A 99 -4.46 5.35 14.32
CA TRP A 99 -4.68 4.12 13.57
C TRP A 99 -3.60 3.09 13.87
N SER A 100 -3.99 1.86 14.15
CA SER A 100 -3.09 0.81 14.61
C SER A 100 -2.92 -0.32 13.60
N ILE A 101 -1.89 -1.15 13.79
CA ILE A 101 -1.65 -2.32 12.95
C ILE A 101 -2.75 -3.37 13.14
N GLU A 102 -3.31 -3.52 14.33
CA GLU A 102 -4.42 -4.43 14.60
C GLU A 102 -5.67 -4.05 13.81
N GLU A 103 -5.96 -2.75 13.71
CA GLU A 103 -7.05 -2.23 12.87
C GLU A 103 -6.75 -2.44 11.38
N THR A 104 -5.49 -2.30 10.95
CA THR A 104 -5.08 -2.58 9.57
C THR A 104 -5.26 -4.06 9.22
N VAL A 105 -4.84 -4.98 10.08
CA VAL A 105 -5.04 -6.42 9.89
C VAL A 105 -6.52 -6.76 9.81
N ARG A 106 -7.33 -6.23 10.74
CA ARG A 106 -8.79 -6.42 10.72
C ARG A 106 -9.41 -5.93 9.42
N LEU A 107 -9.03 -4.72 8.96
CA LEU A 107 -9.53 -4.17 7.70
C LEU A 107 -9.13 -5.03 6.51
N ALA A 108 -7.89 -5.52 6.46
CA ALA A 108 -7.42 -6.41 5.42
C ALA A 108 -8.21 -7.72 5.39
N GLN A 109 -8.51 -8.31 6.54
CA GLN A 109 -9.37 -9.49 6.67
C GLN A 109 -10.79 -9.24 6.13
N GLU A 110 -11.39 -8.10 6.46
CA GLU A 110 -12.74 -7.74 5.99
C GLU A 110 -12.79 -7.46 4.46
N LEU A 111 -11.65 -7.12 3.84
CA LEU A 111 -11.53 -6.88 2.41
C LEU A 111 -11.00 -8.08 1.61
N GLN A 112 -10.76 -9.24 2.25
CA GLN A 112 -10.38 -10.48 1.56
C GLN A 112 -11.39 -10.84 0.47
N GLY A 113 -10.88 -11.28 -0.68
CA GLY A 113 -11.70 -11.59 -1.85
C GLY A 113 -12.14 -10.37 -2.69
N GLN A 114 -12.00 -9.15 -2.15
CA GLN A 114 -12.25 -7.91 -2.88
C GLN A 114 -10.96 -7.21 -3.30
N VAL A 115 -9.91 -7.33 -2.50
CA VAL A 115 -8.59 -6.71 -2.71
C VAL A 115 -7.55 -7.80 -2.86
N HIS A 116 -6.65 -7.65 -3.84
CA HIS A 116 -5.61 -8.64 -4.14
C HIS A 116 -4.26 -8.30 -3.52
N TRP A 117 -4.01 -7.02 -3.20
CA TRP A 117 -2.70 -6.55 -2.80
C TRP A 117 -2.79 -5.43 -1.77
N PHE A 118 -2.05 -5.57 -0.67
CA PHE A 118 -1.78 -4.50 0.30
C PHE A 118 -0.31 -4.08 0.25
N ASP A 119 -0.08 -2.78 0.08
CA ASP A 119 1.24 -2.15 0.14
C ASP A 119 1.37 -1.39 1.47
N LEU A 120 2.18 -1.93 2.38
CA LEU A 120 2.26 -1.46 3.75
C LEU A 120 3.30 -0.35 3.92
N SER A 121 2.81 0.85 4.22
CA SER A 121 3.59 2.00 4.65
C SER A 121 3.21 2.39 6.08
N SER A 122 3.54 3.60 6.54
CA SER A 122 3.13 4.09 7.87
C SER A 122 3.14 5.61 7.96
N ALA A 123 2.59 6.11 9.07
CA ALA A 123 2.56 7.52 9.44
C ALA A 123 1.81 8.43 8.45
N GLY A 124 1.98 9.73 8.62
CA GLY A 124 1.37 10.79 7.80
C GLY A 124 0.27 11.56 8.54
N ILE A 125 -0.07 11.17 9.76
CA ILE A 125 -0.97 11.90 10.67
C ILE A 125 -0.13 12.40 11.85
N GLY A 126 -0.38 13.63 12.28
CA GLY A 126 0.37 14.30 13.35
C GLY A 126 1.59 15.08 12.84
N ASP A 127 2.07 16.01 13.68
CA ASP A 127 3.20 16.90 13.36
C ASP A 127 4.55 16.27 13.70
N THR A 128 4.57 15.23 14.53
CA THR A 128 5.78 14.54 14.98
C THR A 128 5.71 13.05 14.62
N TYR A 129 6.81 12.54 14.08
CA TYR A 129 6.96 11.11 13.83
C TYR A 129 7.59 10.43 15.06
N GLU A 130 6.85 9.56 15.72
CA GLU A 130 7.30 8.81 16.90
C GLU A 130 7.63 7.34 16.60
N GLY A 131 7.56 6.95 15.34
CA GLY A 131 7.75 5.58 14.89
C GLY A 131 9.22 5.14 14.78
N PRO A 132 9.46 3.86 14.51
CA PRO A 132 10.78 3.30 14.29
C PRO A 132 11.45 3.90 13.05
N GLN A 133 12.78 3.84 13.02
CA GLN A 133 13.60 4.35 11.92
C GLN A 133 14.61 3.28 11.48
N GLY A 134 15.21 3.49 10.31
CA GLY A 134 16.24 2.63 9.75
C GLY A 134 15.74 1.68 8.67
N PRO A 135 16.62 0.83 8.14
CA PRO A 135 16.27 -0.12 7.09
C PRO A 135 15.17 -1.09 7.54
N GLY A 136 14.14 -1.25 6.69
CA GLY A 136 13.06 -2.21 6.93
C GLY A 136 12.10 -1.87 8.07
N TYR A 137 12.10 -0.63 8.58
CA TYR A 137 11.30 -0.24 9.76
C TYR A 137 9.79 -0.49 9.64
N GLN A 138 9.27 -0.62 8.42
CA GLN A 138 7.86 -0.92 8.16
C GLN A 138 7.60 -2.41 7.83
N VAL A 139 8.65 -3.23 7.69
CA VAL A 139 8.51 -4.66 7.42
C VAL A 139 7.64 -5.38 8.44
N PRO A 140 7.75 -5.12 9.77
CA PRO A 140 6.86 -5.74 10.75
C PRO A 140 5.37 -5.50 10.50
N LEU A 141 4.99 -4.36 9.91
CA LEU A 141 3.60 -4.07 9.53
C LEU A 141 3.15 -4.97 8.37
N ALA A 142 4.01 -5.15 7.37
CA ALA A 142 3.72 -6.06 6.25
C ALA A 142 3.60 -7.50 6.75
N THR A 143 4.52 -7.94 7.60
CA THR A 143 4.48 -9.28 8.22
C THR A 143 3.16 -9.51 8.97
N ALA A 144 2.72 -8.56 9.80
CA ALA A 144 1.48 -8.70 10.55
C ALA A 144 0.24 -8.85 9.64
N VAL A 145 0.17 -8.09 8.54
CA VAL A 145 -0.94 -8.23 7.58
C VAL A 145 -0.84 -9.56 6.84
N LYS A 146 0.35 -9.99 6.42
CA LYS A 146 0.57 -11.26 5.73
C LYS A 146 0.17 -12.45 6.60
N GLU A 147 0.59 -12.47 7.86
CA GLU A 147 0.24 -13.51 8.82
C GLU A 147 -1.25 -13.50 9.18
N GLY A 148 -1.88 -12.34 9.15
CA GLY A 148 -3.30 -12.17 9.50
C GLY A 148 -4.29 -12.40 8.37
N THR A 149 -3.83 -12.62 7.12
CA THR A 149 -4.70 -12.73 5.94
C THR A 149 -4.33 -13.94 5.08
N GLU A 150 -5.28 -14.38 4.24
CA GLU A 150 -5.06 -15.45 3.26
C GLU A 150 -5.39 -14.96 1.85
N GLY A 151 -4.59 -15.36 0.86
CA GLY A 151 -4.84 -15.05 -0.56
C GLY A 151 -4.67 -13.58 -0.95
N ILE A 152 -4.03 -12.78 -0.09
CA ILE A 152 -3.66 -11.39 -0.36
C ILE A 152 -2.15 -11.33 -0.54
N VAL A 153 -1.68 -10.69 -1.60
CA VAL A 153 -0.27 -10.34 -1.78
C VAL A 153 0.05 -9.13 -0.89
N VAL A 154 1.14 -9.20 -0.15
CA VAL A 154 1.58 -8.11 0.73
C VAL A 154 2.94 -7.61 0.32
N SER A 155 3.08 -6.30 0.11
CA SER A 155 4.37 -5.67 -0.13
C SER A 155 4.80 -4.78 1.04
N ALA A 156 6.11 -4.80 1.30
CA ALA A 156 6.76 -3.94 2.28
C ALA A 156 7.51 -2.79 1.60
N VAL A 157 7.64 -1.67 2.30
CA VAL A 157 8.51 -0.55 1.93
C VAL A 157 9.15 -0.01 3.21
N GLY A 158 10.23 0.74 3.11
CA GLY A 158 10.78 1.46 4.26
C GLY A 158 12.30 1.40 4.35
N SER A 159 12.97 2.38 3.72
CA SER A 159 14.44 2.54 3.75
C SER A 159 15.23 1.27 3.37
N LEU A 160 14.62 0.36 2.60
CA LEU A 160 15.27 -0.81 2.02
C LEU A 160 16.00 -0.36 0.74
N THR A 161 17.32 -0.49 0.74
CA THR A 161 18.19 0.01 -0.35
C THR A 161 19.17 -1.02 -0.87
N GLY A 162 19.60 -1.95 -0.03
CA GLY A 162 20.52 -3.04 -0.37
C GLY A 162 19.82 -4.24 -0.97
N ALA A 163 20.50 -4.94 -1.88
CA ALA A 163 19.96 -6.14 -2.52
C ALA A 163 19.67 -7.25 -1.50
N GLU A 164 20.63 -7.52 -0.61
CA GLU A 164 20.52 -8.54 0.44
C GLU A 164 19.40 -8.22 1.44
N GLU A 165 19.25 -6.94 1.83
CA GLU A 165 18.16 -6.50 2.71
C GLU A 165 16.79 -6.75 2.10
N VAL A 166 16.65 -6.46 0.80
CA VAL A 166 15.40 -6.65 0.07
C VAL A 166 15.10 -8.14 -0.13
N ALA A 167 16.12 -8.94 -0.51
CA ALA A 167 15.97 -10.38 -0.67
C ALA A 167 15.55 -11.05 0.66
N ALA A 168 16.18 -10.69 1.77
CA ALA A 168 15.88 -11.26 3.08
C ALA A 168 14.40 -11.06 3.49
N VAL A 169 13.76 -9.94 3.12
CA VAL A 169 12.33 -9.73 3.42
C VAL A 169 11.45 -10.79 2.76
N VAL A 170 11.76 -11.16 1.53
CA VAL A 170 11.00 -12.17 0.77
C VAL A 170 11.40 -13.58 1.15
N ASP A 171 12.69 -13.86 1.25
CA ASP A 171 13.23 -15.19 1.58
C ASP A 171 12.83 -15.65 2.99
N GLU A 172 12.70 -14.73 3.93
CA GLU A 172 12.22 -14.99 5.29
C GLU A 172 10.70 -14.96 5.42
N ASP A 173 9.99 -14.91 4.30
CA ASP A 173 8.52 -14.90 4.22
C ASP A 173 7.83 -13.75 4.97
N ARG A 174 8.54 -12.62 5.15
CA ARG A 174 8.01 -11.44 5.87
C ARG A 174 7.08 -10.57 5.03
N ALA A 175 7.24 -10.61 3.71
CA ALA A 175 6.34 -10.03 2.72
C ALA A 175 6.52 -10.76 1.39
N ASP A 176 5.56 -10.63 0.47
CA ASP A 176 5.61 -11.27 -0.85
C ASP A 176 6.42 -10.45 -1.87
N ALA A 177 6.54 -9.15 -1.61
CA ALA A 177 7.26 -8.21 -2.47
C ALA A 177 7.82 -7.03 -1.66
N VAL A 178 8.77 -6.30 -2.26
CA VAL A 178 9.34 -5.09 -1.68
C VAL A 178 9.26 -3.93 -2.66
N CYS A 179 8.76 -2.79 -2.20
CA CYS A 179 8.75 -1.54 -2.95
C CYS A 179 10.04 -0.75 -2.69
N VAL A 180 10.81 -0.49 -3.74
CA VAL A 180 12.06 0.26 -3.69
C VAL A 180 11.85 1.63 -4.33
N GLY A 181 11.92 2.70 -3.52
CA GLY A 181 11.69 4.08 -3.99
C GLY A 181 12.99 4.86 -4.21
N ARG A 182 13.54 5.45 -3.14
CA ARG A 182 14.70 6.36 -3.21
C ARG A 182 15.94 5.74 -3.84
N ALA A 183 16.21 4.46 -3.58
CA ALA A 183 17.33 3.76 -4.21
C ALA A 183 17.15 3.63 -5.73
N ALA A 184 15.93 3.37 -6.21
CA ALA A 184 15.63 3.33 -7.64
C ALA A 184 15.69 4.72 -8.30
N LEU A 185 15.34 5.81 -7.57
CA LEU A 185 15.53 7.18 -8.05
C LEU A 185 17.03 7.54 -8.17
N ALA A 186 17.85 7.08 -7.22
CA ALA A 186 19.29 7.29 -7.25
C ALA A 186 19.99 6.43 -8.31
N ASN A 187 19.51 5.23 -8.53
CA ASN A 187 20.02 4.30 -9.56
C ASN A 187 18.86 3.65 -10.31
N PRO A 188 18.48 4.15 -11.50
CA PRO A 188 17.41 3.56 -12.32
C PRO A 188 17.66 2.10 -12.71
N ASN A 189 18.92 1.65 -12.68
CA ASN A 189 19.32 0.26 -12.94
C ASN A 189 19.41 -0.56 -11.64
N TRP A 190 18.82 -0.10 -10.55
CA TRP A 190 18.86 -0.80 -9.26
C TRP A 190 18.47 -2.28 -9.35
N PRO A 191 17.40 -2.70 -10.09
CA PRO A 191 17.03 -4.11 -10.19
C PRO A 191 18.14 -4.97 -10.82
N THR A 192 18.82 -4.45 -11.85
CA THR A 192 19.96 -5.12 -12.48
C THR A 192 21.14 -5.23 -11.51
N ALA A 193 21.46 -4.14 -10.83
CA ALA A 193 22.56 -4.13 -9.84
C ALA A 193 22.28 -5.09 -8.68
N ALA A 194 21.04 -5.14 -8.20
CA ALA A 194 20.62 -6.07 -7.15
C ALA A 194 20.72 -7.54 -7.61
N ALA A 195 20.25 -7.85 -8.82
CA ALA A 195 20.33 -9.19 -9.37
C ALA A 195 21.79 -9.67 -9.48
N LEU A 196 22.70 -8.79 -9.92
CA LEU A 196 24.13 -9.10 -10.00
C LEU A 196 24.77 -9.27 -8.62
N ALA A 197 24.40 -8.45 -7.64
CA ALA A 197 24.90 -8.57 -6.26
C ALA A 197 24.43 -9.86 -5.56
N LEU A 198 23.30 -10.43 -6.00
CA LEU A 198 22.74 -11.68 -5.51
C LEU A 198 23.14 -12.90 -6.35
N ASP A 199 24.13 -12.77 -7.24
CA ASP A 199 24.60 -13.84 -8.12
C ASP A 199 23.47 -14.49 -8.96
N VAL A 200 22.44 -13.70 -9.33
CA VAL A 200 21.37 -14.19 -10.21
C VAL A 200 21.95 -14.58 -11.57
N PRO A 201 21.61 -15.78 -12.10
CA PRO A 201 22.07 -16.19 -13.42
C PRO A 201 21.80 -15.14 -14.49
N SER A 202 22.78 -14.87 -15.37
CA SER A 202 22.75 -13.74 -16.33
C SER A 202 21.52 -13.74 -17.25
N GLU A 203 20.97 -14.91 -17.56
CA GLU A 203 19.74 -15.08 -18.35
C GLU A 203 18.46 -14.64 -17.62
N GLN A 204 18.51 -14.49 -16.29
CA GLN A 204 17.41 -14.05 -15.42
C GLN A 204 17.56 -12.58 -14.99
N VAL A 205 18.73 -11.98 -15.23
CA VAL A 205 18.94 -10.55 -14.89
C VAL A 205 18.03 -9.68 -15.77
N PRO A 206 17.32 -8.69 -15.21
CA PRO A 206 16.39 -7.83 -15.94
C PRO A 206 17.14 -6.84 -16.85
N MET A 207 17.73 -7.34 -17.92
CA MET A 207 18.55 -6.60 -18.86
C MET A 207 18.22 -7.01 -20.30
N ALA A 208 18.31 -6.07 -21.24
CA ALA A 208 18.15 -6.40 -22.65
C ALA A 208 19.25 -7.36 -23.10
N ARG A 209 18.86 -8.43 -23.80
CA ARG A 209 19.74 -9.56 -24.17
C ARG A 209 21.02 -9.14 -24.89
N GLN A 210 20.97 -8.09 -25.70
CA GLN A 210 22.13 -7.55 -26.39
C GLN A 210 23.21 -6.97 -25.49
N TYR A 211 22.86 -6.64 -24.22
CA TYR A 211 23.79 -6.10 -23.23
C TYR A 211 24.42 -7.17 -22.32
N PHE A 212 24.06 -8.44 -22.43
CA PHE A 212 24.66 -9.54 -21.67
C PHE A 212 26.17 -9.70 -21.89
N ARG A 213 26.73 -9.02 -22.89
CA ARG A 213 28.18 -8.96 -23.16
C ARG A 213 28.90 -7.97 -22.23
N ALA A 214 28.19 -7.06 -21.59
CA ALA A 214 28.79 -6.18 -20.61
C ALA A 214 29.11 -7.04 -19.37
N LYS A 215 30.37 -7.24 -19.12
CA LYS A 215 30.85 -7.85 -17.86
C LYS A 215 30.92 -6.74 -16.83
N TRP A 216 30.07 -6.81 -15.87
CA TRP A 216 30.02 -5.88 -14.74
C TRP A 216 30.93 -6.37 -13.62
#